data_438eeea3d3c7fd139e406aad262144c5
#
_entry.id   438eeea3d3c7fd139e406aad262144c5
#
_cell.length_a   1.000
_cell.length_b   1.000
_cell.length_c   1.000
_cell.angle_alpha   90.00
_cell.angle_beta   90.00
_cell.angle_gamma   90.00
#
_symmetry.space_group_name_H-M   'P 1'
#
loop_
_entity.id
_entity.type
_entity.pdbx_description
1 polymer ?
#
loop_
_entity_poly.entity_id
_entity_poly.type
_entity_poly.pdbx_seq_one_letter_code
_entity_poly.pdbx_strand_id
1 'polypeptide(L)'
;MALIKVDFFSQSLMRTVTINALIPVDKVIEEEQEFKRKQYKTLYLLHGIFGNYTDWICGTRIQRWAQDHDLAVIMPSGENKFYVDNEKSHEYYSKFIGEELVDVTRRLFPLSKQKEDTFIAGLSMGGYGAITNGLKYYKTFGCIA
;
A
#
# COMPACT_ATOMS: atom_id res chain seq x y z
N MET A 1 14.14 8.37 3.38
CA MET A 1 12.78 7.75 3.24
C MET A 1 11.73 8.78 3.63
N ALA A 2 10.99 9.28 2.65
CA ALA A 2 9.89 10.21 2.91
C ALA A 2 8.68 9.46 3.47
N LEU A 3 8.15 9.90 4.62
CA LEU A 3 6.87 9.45 5.16
C LEU A 3 5.82 10.49 4.83
N ILE A 4 4.80 10.08 4.08
CA ILE A 4 3.77 10.97 3.55
C ILE A 4 2.40 10.45 4.00
N LYS A 5 1.65 11.28 4.69
CA LYS A 5 0.24 11.03 5.00
C LYS A 5 -0.61 11.61 3.87
N VAL A 6 -1.52 10.82 3.34
CA VAL A 6 -2.43 11.24 2.27
C VAL A 6 -3.87 11.00 2.68
N ASP A 7 -4.68 12.04 2.57
CA ASP A 7 -6.12 11.94 2.70
C ASP A 7 -6.74 12.13 1.31
N PHE A 8 -7.63 11.21 0.90
CA PHE A 8 -8.34 11.33 -0.37
C PHE A 8 -9.74 10.72 -0.29
N PHE A 9 -10.63 11.16 -1.17
CA PHE A 9 -11.97 10.60 -1.24
C PHE A 9 -11.94 9.26 -1.98
N SER A 10 -12.37 8.19 -1.31
CA SER A 10 -12.54 6.86 -1.90
C SER A 10 -13.96 6.69 -2.43
N GLN A 11 -14.07 6.37 -3.71
CA GLN A 11 -15.33 6.01 -4.33
C GLN A 11 -15.82 4.63 -3.90
N SER A 12 -14.90 3.70 -3.66
CA SER A 12 -15.24 2.35 -3.21
C SER A 12 -15.80 2.33 -1.79
N LEU A 13 -15.42 3.31 -0.94
CA LEU A 13 -15.85 3.42 0.44
C LEU A 13 -16.76 4.62 0.70
N MET A 14 -17.01 5.46 -0.32
CA MET A 14 -17.87 6.66 -0.28
C MET A 14 -17.52 7.63 0.85
N ARG A 15 -16.23 7.76 1.17
CA ARG A 15 -15.73 8.64 2.24
C ARG A 15 -14.27 9.02 2.04
N THR A 16 -13.82 10.03 2.76
CA THR A 16 -12.39 10.32 2.86
C THR A 16 -11.69 9.22 3.65
N VAL A 17 -10.58 8.73 3.10
CA VAL A 17 -9.72 7.72 3.70
C VAL A 17 -8.31 8.28 3.87
N THR A 18 -7.61 7.77 4.88
CA THR A 18 -6.22 8.13 5.16
C THR A 18 -5.30 6.94 4.90
N ILE A 19 -4.17 7.19 4.28
CA ILE A 19 -3.07 6.24 4.13
C ILE A 19 -1.75 6.85 4.59
N ASN A 20 -0.82 6.02 5.01
CA ASN A 20 0.60 6.37 5.07
C ASN A 20 1.33 5.77 3.87
N ALA A 21 2.23 6.54 3.29
CA ALA A 21 3.12 6.10 2.21
C ALA A 21 4.58 6.34 2.59
N LEU A 22 5.41 5.34 2.48
CA LEU A 22 6.87 5.43 2.57
C LEU A 22 7.43 5.41 1.15
N ILE A 23 8.11 6.49 0.75
CA ILE A 23 8.66 6.61 -0.60
C ILE A 23 10.16 6.93 -0.50
N PRO A 24 11.05 6.11 -1.11
CA PRO A 24 12.51 6.28 -1.00
C PRO A 24 13.07 7.34 -1.97
N VAL A 25 12.49 8.55 -1.96
CA VAL A 25 12.83 9.64 -2.89
C VAL A 25 13.91 10.59 -2.38
N ASP A 26 14.30 10.47 -1.11
CA ASP A 26 15.18 11.39 -0.39
C ASP A 26 16.53 10.75 -0.02
N LYS A 27 16.98 9.74 -0.77
CA LYS A 27 18.32 9.17 -0.58
C LYS A 27 19.38 10.18 -0.99
N VAL A 28 20.43 10.28 -0.19
CA VAL A 28 21.65 11.03 -0.54
C VAL A 28 22.25 10.36 -1.78
N ILE A 29 22.37 11.12 -2.85
CA ILE A 29 23.00 10.67 -4.10
C ILE A 29 24.48 11.02 -3.97
N GLU A 30 25.33 10.03 -3.82
CA GLU A 30 26.79 10.19 -3.98
C GLU A 30 27.07 10.24 -5.48
N GLU A 31 27.50 11.42 -5.94
CA GLU A 31 27.94 11.78 -7.30
C GLU A 31 26.95 11.62 -8.47
N GLU A 32 26.84 12.67 -9.28
CA GLU A 32 26.33 12.84 -10.66
C GLU A 32 25.57 11.67 -11.35
N GLN A 33 24.77 10.92 -10.65
CA GLN A 33 23.79 10.07 -11.33
C GLN A 33 22.63 10.96 -11.77
N GLU A 34 22.50 11.11 -13.10
CA GLU A 34 21.32 11.71 -13.71
C GLU A 34 20.05 11.28 -12.96
N PHE A 35 19.22 12.24 -12.60
CA PHE A 35 17.89 12.05 -12.01
C PHE A 35 17.00 11.28 -13.00
N LYS A 36 17.34 10.03 -13.31
CA LYS A 36 16.40 9.13 -13.99
C LYS A 36 15.23 8.94 -13.03
N ARG A 37 14.03 9.28 -13.49
CA ARG A 37 12.79 9.07 -12.74
C ARG A 37 12.67 7.57 -12.43
N LYS A 38 13.25 7.16 -11.30
CA LYS A 38 13.21 5.77 -10.84
C LYS A 38 11.76 5.46 -10.45
N GLN A 39 11.23 4.37 -10.98
CA GLN A 39 9.98 3.81 -10.48
C GLN A 39 10.30 2.80 -9.38
N TYR A 40 9.54 2.84 -8.29
CA TYR A 40 9.78 1.99 -7.13
C TYR A 40 8.88 0.77 -7.14
N LYS A 41 9.45 -0.38 -6.75
CA LYS A 41 8.67 -1.54 -6.34
C LYS A 41 7.81 -1.16 -5.16
N THR A 42 6.61 -1.71 -5.06
CA THR A 42 5.62 -1.25 -4.09
C THR A 42 5.03 -2.39 -3.30
N LEU A 43 5.03 -2.26 -1.99
CA LEU A 43 4.35 -3.14 -1.05
C LEU A 43 3.08 -2.45 -0.51
N TYR A 44 1.94 -3.05 -0.73
CA TYR A 44 0.68 -2.73 -0.07
C TYR A 44 0.60 -3.56 1.20
N LEU A 45 0.72 -2.90 2.38
CA LEU A 45 0.92 -3.55 3.66
C LEU A 45 -0.28 -3.35 4.58
N LEU A 46 -1.01 -4.44 4.84
CA LEU A 46 -2.29 -4.45 5.52
C LEU A 46 -2.14 -4.73 7.02
N HIS A 47 -2.78 -3.89 7.85
CA HIS A 47 -2.75 -4.04 9.32
C HIS A 47 -3.68 -5.17 9.81
N GLY A 48 -3.47 -5.60 11.06
CA GLY A 48 -4.32 -6.55 11.76
C GLY A 48 -5.60 -5.94 12.30
N ILE A 49 -6.44 -6.77 12.93
CA ILE A 49 -7.66 -6.29 13.61
C ILE A 49 -7.31 -5.23 14.67
N PHE A 50 -8.18 -4.25 14.86
CA PHE A 50 -8.04 -3.09 15.75
C PHE A 50 -6.98 -2.08 15.35
N GLY A 51 -6.23 -2.34 14.28
CA GLY A 51 -5.21 -1.44 13.77
C GLY A 51 -5.73 -0.40 12.78
N ASN A 52 -4.79 0.36 12.22
CA ASN A 52 -5.03 1.36 11.19
C ASN A 52 -3.76 1.63 10.37
N TYR A 53 -3.79 2.63 9.50
CA TYR A 53 -2.67 3.05 8.65
C TYR A 53 -1.37 3.44 9.39
N THR A 54 -1.39 3.58 10.72
CA THR A 54 -0.20 3.94 11.52
C THR A 54 0.51 2.74 12.15
N ASP A 55 -0.14 1.59 12.27
CA ASP A 55 0.36 0.43 13.02
C ASP A 55 1.76 0.01 12.65
N TRP A 56 2.00 -0.14 11.36
CA TRP A 56 3.30 -0.59 10.87
C TRP A 56 4.42 0.42 11.12
N ILE A 57 4.09 1.73 11.04
CA ILE A 57 5.06 2.80 11.35
C ILE A 57 5.37 2.84 12.84
N CYS A 58 4.34 2.76 13.69
CA CYS A 58 4.52 2.90 15.13
C CYS A 58 5.06 1.63 15.79
N GLY A 59 4.71 0.44 15.26
CA GLY A 59 4.99 -0.84 15.88
C GLY A 59 6.20 -1.59 15.33
N THR A 60 6.82 -1.12 14.23
CA THR A 60 7.88 -1.87 13.56
C THR A 60 9.01 -0.99 13.02
N ARG A 61 10.01 -1.64 12.42
CA ARG A 61 11.10 -0.97 11.70
C ARG A 61 10.83 -0.88 10.18
N ILE A 62 9.58 -0.87 9.76
CA ILE A 62 9.22 -0.89 8.34
C ILE A 62 9.88 0.22 7.52
N GLN A 63 10.01 1.42 8.09
CA GLN A 63 10.67 2.53 7.44
C GLN A 63 12.14 2.22 7.12
N ARG A 64 12.86 1.61 8.04
CA ARG A 64 14.26 1.21 7.85
C ARG A 64 14.37 0.12 6.79
N TRP A 65 13.57 -0.94 6.90
CA TRP A 65 13.59 -2.05 5.94
C TRP A 65 13.22 -1.59 4.52
N ALA A 66 12.21 -0.75 4.40
CA ALA A 66 11.81 -0.19 3.10
C ALA A 66 12.93 0.67 2.48
N GLN A 67 13.64 1.45 3.30
CA GLN A 67 14.77 2.26 2.85
C GLN A 67 15.94 1.40 2.38
N ASP A 68 16.28 0.34 3.12
CA ASP A 68 17.39 -0.55 2.80
C ASP A 68 17.15 -1.31 1.48
N HIS A 69 15.88 -1.55 1.10
CA HIS A 69 15.49 -2.27 -0.10
C HIS A 69 14.94 -1.40 -1.26
N ASP A 70 15.02 -0.08 -1.17
CA ASP A 70 14.42 0.83 -2.18
C ASP A 70 12.95 0.55 -2.47
N LEU A 71 12.20 0.17 -1.45
CA LEU A 71 10.82 -0.27 -1.56
C LEU A 71 9.87 0.84 -1.14
N ALA A 72 8.90 1.19 -1.98
CA ALA A 72 7.77 1.99 -1.56
C ALA A 72 6.79 1.13 -0.75
N VAL A 73 6.22 1.67 0.34
CA VAL A 73 5.25 0.94 1.16
C VAL A 73 4.00 1.80 1.34
N ILE A 74 2.85 1.23 1.01
CA ILE A 74 1.53 1.85 1.13
C ILE A 74 0.76 1.15 2.25
N MET A 75 0.35 1.90 3.25
CA MET A 75 -0.33 1.38 4.44
C MET A 75 -1.72 2.01 4.56
N PRO A 76 -2.76 1.34 4.09
CA PRO A 76 -4.15 1.81 4.21
C PRO A 76 -4.76 1.42 5.56
N SER A 77 -5.93 2.00 5.90
CA SER A 77 -6.83 1.46 6.91
C SER A 77 -7.84 0.52 6.30
N GLY A 78 -7.98 -0.65 6.91
CA GLY A 78 -9.00 -1.67 6.57
C GLY A 78 -10.08 -1.78 7.64
N GLU A 79 -9.97 -0.95 8.68
CA GLU A 79 -10.81 -1.04 9.89
C GLU A 79 -10.91 -2.49 10.38
N ASN A 80 -12.05 -2.95 10.86
CA ASN A 80 -12.27 -4.35 11.26
C ASN A 80 -13.10 -5.10 10.21
N LYS A 81 -12.86 -4.82 8.90
CA LYS A 81 -13.70 -5.27 7.78
C LYS A 81 -13.08 -6.42 6.98
N PHE A 82 -11.97 -7.00 7.44
CA PHE A 82 -11.28 -8.11 6.80
C PHE A 82 -10.91 -7.89 5.32
N TYR A 83 -10.92 -6.64 4.87
CA TYR A 83 -10.59 -6.26 3.48
C TYR A 83 -11.47 -6.93 2.42
N VAL A 84 -12.74 -7.20 2.78
CA VAL A 84 -13.75 -7.79 1.89
C VAL A 84 -14.85 -6.80 1.57
N ASP A 85 -15.52 -7.04 0.43
CA ASP A 85 -16.63 -6.22 0.01
C ASP A 85 -17.90 -6.58 0.79
N ASN A 86 -18.66 -5.56 1.20
CA ASN A 86 -19.97 -5.71 1.83
C ASN A 86 -21.01 -4.89 1.06
N GLU A 87 -21.79 -5.56 0.22
CA GLU A 87 -22.81 -4.91 -0.61
C GLU A 87 -23.92 -4.25 0.22
N LYS A 88 -24.26 -4.82 1.38
CA LYS A 88 -25.35 -4.29 2.23
C LYS A 88 -24.99 -2.94 2.86
N SER A 89 -23.72 -2.71 3.20
CA SER A 89 -23.25 -1.44 3.75
C SER A 89 -22.59 -0.55 2.69
N HIS A 90 -22.55 -0.96 1.42
CA HIS A 90 -21.85 -0.28 0.33
C HIS A 90 -20.37 0.01 0.65
N GLU A 91 -19.72 -0.87 1.40
CA GLU A 91 -18.31 -0.78 1.74
C GLU A 91 -17.51 -1.81 0.95
N TYR A 92 -16.85 -1.37 -0.12
CA TYR A 92 -16.13 -2.25 -1.04
C TYR A 92 -14.63 -2.24 -0.75
N TYR A 93 -14.23 -2.82 0.40
CA TYR A 93 -12.82 -2.84 0.83
C TYR A 93 -11.91 -3.66 -0.08
N SER A 94 -12.39 -4.77 -0.63
CA SER A 94 -11.62 -5.55 -1.60
C SER A 94 -11.34 -4.74 -2.87
N LYS A 95 -12.36 -4.04 -3.39
CA LYS A 95 -12.21 -3.16 -4.55
C LYS A 95 -11.29 -1.97 -4.24
N PHE A 96 -11.43 -1.38 -3.03
CA PHE A 96 -10.55 -0.31 -2.57
C PHE A 96 -9.09 -0.75 -2.59
N ILE A 97 -8.74 -1.89 -2.00
CA ILE A 97 -7.37 -2.39 -1.91
C ILE A 97 -6.82 -2.82 -3.28
N GLY A 98 -7.58 -3.58 -4.05
CA GLY A 98 -7.09 -4.23 -5.26
C GLY A 98 -7.09 -3.35 -6.52
N GLU A 99 -7.91 -2.32 -6.55
CA GLU A 99 -8.08 -1.44 -7.71
C GLU A 99 -7.81 0.02 -7.38
N GLU A 100 -8.67 0.63 -6.55
CA GLU A 100 -8.67 2.08 -6.35
C GLU A 100 -7.40 2.59 -5.68
N LEU A 101 -6.95 1.94 -4.59
CA LEU A 101 -5.74 2.31 -3.88
C LEU A 101 -4.51 2.21 -4.77
N VAL A 102 -4.42 1.15 -5.57
CA VAL A 102 -3.32 0.94 -6.53
C VAL A 102 -3.31 2.05 -7.58
N ASP A 103 -4.47 2.37 -8.16
CA ASP A 103 -4.58 3.42 -9.16
C ASP A 103 -4.24 4.81 -8.59
N VAL A 104 -4.82 5.17 -7.45
CA VAL A 104 -4.57 6.48 -6.80
C VAL A 104 -3.08 6.63 -6.44
N THR A 105 -2.48 5.63 -5.83
CA THR A 105 -1.07 5.72 -5.40
C THR A 105 -0.11 5.76 -6.59
N ARG A 106 -0.40 5.06 -7.69
CA ARG A 106 0.37 5.14 -8.94
C ARG A 106 0.24 6.48 -9.67
N ARG A 107 -0.83 7.22 -9.44
CA ARG A 107 -0.98 8.60 -9.94
C ARG A 107 -0.24 9.61 -9.07
N LEU A 108 -0.17 9.39 -7.76
CA LEU A 108 0.46 10.30 -6.80
C LEU A 108 1.98 10.13 -6.72
N PHE A 109 2.49 8.91 -6.87
CA PHE A 109 3.88 8.55 -6.60
C PHE A 109 4.53 7.84 -7.79
N PRO A 110 5.86 7.88 -7.90
CA PRO A 110 6.61 7.19 -8.97
C PRO A 110 6.69 5.68 -8.71
N LEU A 111 5.56 4.99 -8.71
CA LEU A 111 5.47 3.56 -8.48
C LEU A 111 5.50 2.78 -9.81
N SER A 112 6.15 1.61 -9.79
CA SER A 112 6.13 0.69 -10.92
C SER A 112 4.72 0.21 -11.21
N LYS A 113 4.39 0.10 -12.50
CA LYS A 113 3.12 -0.45 -12.98
C LYS A 113 3.20 -1.95 -13.28
N GLN A 114 4.40 -2.51 -13.16
CA GLN A 114 4.61 -3.93 -13.44
C GLN A 114 4.06 -4.77 -12.29
N LYS A 115 3.44 -5.90 -12.65
CA LYS A 115 2.93 -6.87 -11.68
C LYS A 115 4.05 -7.40 -10.77
N GLU A 116 5.20 -7.71 -11.37
CA GLU A 116 6.37 -8.28 -10.71
C GLU A 116 6.99 -7.35 -9.67
N ASP A 117 6.64 -6.06 -9.71
CA ASP A 117 7.09 -5.02 -8.79
C ASP A 117 6.00 -4.60 -7.79
N THR A 118 4.86 -5.27 -7.79
CA THR A 118 3.69 -4.91 -6.97
C THR A 118 3.36 -6.05 -6.02
N PHE A 119 3.49 -5.81 -4.72
CA PHE A 119 3.37 -6.81 -3.68
C PHE A 119 2.24 -6.46 -2.71
N ILE A 120 1.63 -7.47 -2.10
CA ILE A 120 0.64 -7.31 -1.04
C ILE A 120 0.98 -8.23 0.12
N ALA A 121 0.99 -7.70 1.33
CA ALA A 121 1.26 -8.46 2.55
C ALA A 121 0.42 -7.94 3.72
N GLY A 122 0.35 -8.71 4.79
CA GLY A 122 -0.34 -8.26 5.98
C GLY A 122 -0.20 -9.19 7.17
N LEU A 123 -0.63 -8.70 8.33
CA LEU A 123 -0.63 -9.44 9.59
C LEU A 123 -2.05 -9.82 9.99
N SER A 124 -2.30 -11.07 10.38
CA SER A 124 -3.59 -11.53 10.93
C SER A 124 -4.76 -11.23 9.96
N MET A 125 -5.71 -10.35 10.33
CA MET A 125 -6.75 -9.85 9.44
C MET A 125 -6.17 -9.32 8.11
N GLY A 126 -5.02 -8.61 8.18
CA GLY A 126 -4.31 -8.12 7.00
C GLY A 126 -3.72 -9.27 6.16
N GLY A 127 -3.25 -10.35 6.78
CA GLY A 127 -2.80 -11.56 6.08
C GLY A 127 -3.94 -12.23 5.32
N TYR A 128 -5.12 -12.35 5.94
CA TYR A 128 -6.33 -12.80 5.26
C TYR A 128 -6.66 -11.88 4.06
N GLY A 129 -6.64 -10.56 4.29
CA GLY A 129 -6.86 -9.57 3.23
C GLY A 129 -5.83 -9.65 2.11
N ALA A 130 -4.55 -9.87 2.44
CA ALA A 130 -3.48 -10.03 1.47
C ALA A 130 -3.69 -11.26 0.57
N ILE A 131 -4.00 -12.41 1.16
CA ILE A 131 -4.26 -13.65 0.41
C ILE A 131 -5.49 -13.49 -0.48
N THR A 132 -6.61 -13.07 0.08
CA THR A 132 -7.88 -12.98 -0.67
C THR A 132 -7.80 -11.96 -1.81
N ASN A 133 -7.25 -10.77 -1.55
CA ASN A 133 -7.13 -9.73 -2.58
C ASN A 133 -5.99 -10.02 -3.57
N GLY A 134 -4.87 -10.58 -3.10
CA GLY A 134 -3.78 -10.97 -3.98
C GLY A 134 -4.20 -12.03 -5.00
N LEU A 135 -5.00 -13.01 -4.59
CA LEU A 135 -5.56 -14.02 -5.50
C LEU A 135 -6.65 -13.44 -6.41
N LYS A 136 -7.56 -12.61 -5.87
CA LYS A 136 -8.62 -11.97 -6.66
C LYS A 136 -8.05 -11.04 -7.73
N TYR A 137 -7.04 -10.25 -7.38
CA TYR A 137 -6.38 -9.28 -8.25
C TYR A 137 -5.00 -9.77 -8.73
N TYR A 138 -4.89 -11.04 -9.10
CA TYR A 138 -3.64 -11.71 -9.50
C TYR A 138 -2.94 -11.06 -10.70
N LYS A 139 -3.63 -10.23 -11.48
CA LYS A 139 -3.03 -9.43 -12.57
C LYS A 139 -2.31 -8.18 -12.07
N THR A 140 -2.63 -7.74 -10.85
CA THR A 140 -2.04 -6.55 -10.21
C THR A 140 -0.87 -6.93 -9.31
N PHE A 141 -1.04 -7.96 -8.49
CA PHE A 141 -0.05 -8.38 -7.49
C PHE A 141 0.79 -9.55 -7.98
N GLY A 142 2.11 -9.39 -7.94
CA GLY A 142 3.09 -10.42 -8.32
C GLY A 142 3.54 -11.30 -7.16
N CYS A 143 3.40 -10.81 -5.92
CA CYS A 143 3.72 -11.59 -4.72
C CYS A 143 2.73 -11.30 -3.60
N ILE A 144 2.43 -12.33 -2.81
CA ILE A 144 1.52 -12.31 -1.64
C ILE A 144 2.29 -12.86 -0.44
N ALA A 145 2.23 -12.18 0.72
CA ALA A 145 2.85 -12.65 1.97
C ALA A 145 1.95 -12.39 3.19
#